data_5eecfdade45ce67df5353ed5aefa5ddf
#
_entry.id   5eecfdade45ce67df5353ed5aefa5ddf
#
_cell.length_a   1.000
_cell.length_b   1.000
_cell.length_c   1.000
_cell.angle_alpha   90.00
_cell.angle_beta   90.00
_cell.angle_gamma   90.00
#
_symmetry.space_group_name_H-M   'P 1'
#
loop_
_entity.id
_entity.type
_entity.pdbx_description
1 polymer ?
#
loop_
_entity_poly.entity_id
_entity_poly.type
_entity_poly.pdbx_seq_one_letter_code
_entity_poly.pdbx_strand_id
1 'polypeptide(L)'
;VLDPHEIIDHDRYPITVDGDRRAEIVAEVRASLNDDGCAVLPGFISEGGLRELRAEAIEREPTAFYNPANQANVHLNDADPDLPADHPRNRFFPRTNGFVRSTEWDGTTHSKRLYDWAPLKDFLRDCLGKDELHIYEDPVSNMIVNVQRTGQEFNWHFDTNEFTITMLLQPADEGGVFEYVPDLRSPADENHDGVTAL
;
A
#
# COMPACT_ATOMS: atom_id res chain seq x y z
N VAL A 1 -4.35 24.18 0.37
CA VAL A 1 -4.01 22.81 0.78
C VAL A 1 -4.68 22.54 2.11
N LEU A 2 -5.46 21.45 2.21
CA LEU A 2 -6.12 21.03 3.45
C LEU A 2 -5.10 20.74 4.56
N ASP A 3 -5.48 20.94 5.80
CA ASP A 3 -4.74 20.38 6.91
C ASP A 3 -4.89 18.84 6.89
N PRO A 4 -3.83 18.05 7.21
CA PRO A 4 -3.96 16.59 7.30
C PRO A 4 -5.12 16.13 8.18
N HIS A 5 -5.44 16.89 9.22
CA HIS A 5 -6.60 16.63 10.07
C HIS A 5 -7.93 16.67 9.28
N GLU A 6 -8.08 17.54 8.29
CA GLU A 6 -9.31 17.65 7.47
C GLU A 6 -9.45 16.52 6.45
N ILE A 7 -8.34 15.80 6.17
CA ILE A 7 -8.31 14.67 5.23
C ILE A 7 -8.95 13.43 5.85
N ILE A 8 -8.83 13.24 7.16
CA ILE A 8 -9.37 12.08 7.88
C ILE A 8 -10.80 12.34 8.33
N ASP A 9 -11.66 11.32 8.31
CA ASP A 9 -12.99 11.36 8.92
C ASP A 9 -12.89 11.13 10.44
N HIS A 10 -12.71 12.20 11.20
CA HIS A 10 -12.54 12.14 12.66
C HIS A 10 -13.82 11.80 13.43
N ASP A 11 -14.99 11.94 12.84
CA ASP A 11 -16.25 11.51 13.46
C ASP A 11 -16.29 9.97 13.52
N ARG A 12 -15.76 9.33 12.50
CA ARG A 12 -15.66 7.87 12.42
C ARG A 12 -14.37 7.32 13.05
N TYR A 13 -13.25 7.99 12.84
CA TYR A 13 -11.91 7.59 13.25
C TYR A 13 -11.20 8.70 14.02
N PRO A 14 -11.47 8.87 15.32
CA PRO A 14 -10.89 9.96 16.13
C PRO A 14 -9.42 9.68 16.50
N ILE A 15 -8.54 9.59 15.48
CA ILE A 15 -7.15 9.14 15.65
C ILE A 15 -6.27 10.11 16.46
N THR A 16 -6.69 11.37 16.58
CA THR A 16 -5.95 12.42 17.28
C THR A 16 -6.38 12.61 18.73
N VAL A 17 -7.41 11.90 19.19
CA VAL A 17 -7.98 12.05 20.51
C VAL A 17 -7.93 10.72 21.24
N ASP A 18 -7.28 10.68 22.39
CA ASP A 18 -7.31 9.51 23.25
C ASP A 18 -8.69 9.30 23.85
N GLY A 19 -9.16 8.06 23.87
CA GLY A 19 -10.46 7.70 24.39
C GLY A 19 -10.92 6.31 23.96
N ASP A 20 -12.06 5.89 24.51
CA ASP A 20 -12.60 4.53 24.33
C ASP A 20 -12.81 4.20 22.84
N ARG A 21 -13.36 5.11 22.07
CA ARG A 21 -13.60 4.86 20.63
C ARG A 21 -12.32 4.62 19.84
N ARG A 22 -11.26 5.40 20.09
CA ARG A 22 -9.97 5.17 19.46
C ARG A 22 -9.38 3.81 19.86
N ALA A 23 -9.46 3.48 21.14
CA ALA A 23 -8.97 2.19 21.66
C ALA A 23 -9.73 0.99 21.06
N GLU A 24 -11.06 1.09 20.90
CA GLU A 24 -11.87 0.08 20.22
C GLU A 24 -11.43 -0.14 18.77
N ILE A 25 -11.25 0.95 17.99
CA ILE A 25 -10.80 0.87 16.60
C ILE A 25 -9.42 0.21 16.52
N VAL A 26 -8.49 0.58 17.38
CA VAL A 26 -7.15 -0.04 17.42
C VAL A 26 -7.27 -1.53 17.72
N ALA A 27 -8.13 -1.93 18.64
CA ALA A 27 -8.35 -3.33 18.98
C ALA A 27 -8.99 -4.11 17.81
N GLU A 28 -10.00 -3.53 17.14
CA GLU A 28 -10.64 -4.10 15.95
C GLU A 28 -9.64 -4.32 14.81
N VAL A 29 -8.79 -3.31 14.52
CA VAL A 29 -7.75 -3.41 13.50
C VAL A 29 -6.73 -4.50 13.83
N ARG A 30 -6.27 -4.57 15.09
CA ARG A 30 -5.35 -5.63 15.55
C ARG A 30 -5.95 -7.02 15.39
N ALA A 31 -7.23 -7.18 15.76
CA ALA A 31 -7.92 -8.45 15.58
C ALA A 31 -7.95 -8.86 14.11
N SER A 32 -8.37 -7.96 13.20
CA SER A 32 -8.38 -8.24 11.77
C SER A 32 -7.01 -8.58 11.21
N LEU A 33 -5.96 -7.87 11.62
CA LEU A 33 -4.58 -8.17 11.20
C LEU A 33 -4.10 -9.53 11.69
N ASN A 34 -4.48 -9.93 12.91
CA ASN A 34 -4.13 -11.24 13.45
C ASN A 34 -4.91 -12.40 12.79
N ASP A 35 -6.17 -12.18 12.47
CA ASP A 35 -7.06 -13.21 11.93
C ASP A 35 -6.90 -13.37 10.40
N ASP A 36 -6.79 -12.25 9.69
CA ASP A 36 -6.84 -12.20 8.22
C ASP A 36 -5.55 -11.69 7.56
N GLY A 37 -4.59 -11.18 8.35
CA GLY A 37 -3.39 -10.52 7.82
C GLY A 37 -3.66 -9.16 7.17
N CYS A 38 -4.92 -8.71 7.14
CA CYS A 38 -5.35 -7.46 6.55
C CYS A 38 -6.44 -6.79 7.39
N ALA A 39 -6.43 -5.47 7.44
CA ALA A 39 -7.50 -4.69 8.05
C ALA A 39 -7.95 -3.58 7.10
N VAL A 40 -9.24 -3.41 6.93
CA VAL A 40 -9.84 -2.38 6.08
C VAL A 40 -10.54 -1.35 6.95
N LEU A 41 -10.31 -0.07 6.68
CA LEU A 41 -10.91 1.08 7.38
C LEU A 41 -11.82 1.84 6.41
N PRO A 42 -13.09 1.42 6.22
CA PRO A 42 -13.98 2.03 5.25
C PRO A 42 -14.33 3.47 5.62
N GLY A 43 -14.13 4.42 4.70
CA GLY A 43 -14.41 5.83 4.95
C GLY A 43 -13.44 6.48 5.91
N PHE A 44 -12.21 5.96 6.02
CA PHE A 44 -11.15 6.57 6.83
C PHE A 44 -10.76 7.95 6.30
N ILE A 45 -10.73 8.09 4.99
CA ILE A 45 -10.53 9.38 4.34
C ILE A 45 -11.88 10.08 4.19
N SER A 46 -11.98 11.33 4.61
CA SER A 46 -13.16 12.16 4.43
C SER A 46 -13.48 12.37 2.95
N GLU A 47 -14.74 12.62 2.61
CA GLU A 47 -15.13 12.92 1.21
C GLU A 47 -14.35 14.10 0.63
N GLY A 48 -14.09 15.12 1.44
CA GLY A 48 -13.26 16.27 1.06
C GLY A 48 -11.82 15.87 0.81
N GLY A 49 -11.23 15.12 1.74
CA GLY A 49 -9.87 14.61 1.64
C GLY A 49 -9.68 13.72 0.41
N LEU A 50 -10.61 12.77 0.18
CA LEU A 50 -10.54 11.87 -0.98
C LEU A 50 -10.58 12.64 -2.30
N ARG A 51 -11.42 13.68 -2.40
CA ARG A 51 -11.50 14.52 -3.60
C ARG A 51 -10.17 15.22 -3.91
N GLU A 52 -9.51 15.77 -2.88
CA GLU A 52 -8.25 16.47 -3.04
C GLU A 52 -7.09 15.49 -3.35
N LEU A 53 -6.99 14.38 -2.62
CA LEU A 53 -5.97 13.35 -2.88
C LEU A 53 -6.10 12.78 -4.29
N ARG A 54 -7.32 12.53 -4.74
CA ARG A 54 -7.60 12.05 -6.10
C ARG A 54 -7.22 13.09 -7.15
N ALA A 55 -7.55 14.37 -6.93
CA ALA A 55 -7.18 15.45 -7.85
C ALA A 55 -5.65 15.56 -8.00
N GLU A 56 -4.90 15.49 -6.90
CA GLU A 56 -3.45 15.45 -6.93
C GLU A 56 -2.88 14.24 -7.69
N ALA A 57 -3.47 13.04 -7.47
CA ALA A 57 -3.05 11.84 -8.16
C ALA A 57 -3.27 11.94 -9.68
N ILE A 58 -4.42 12.47 -10.12
CA ILE A 58 -4.74 12.70 -11.54
C ILE A 58 -3.79 13.73 -12.16
N GLU A 59 -3.49 14.82 -11.46
CA GLU A 59 -2.54 15.84 -11.94
C GLU A 59 -1.15 15.27 -12.20
N ARG A 60 -0.71 14.31 -11.38
CA ARG A 60 0.63 13.69 -11.46
C ARG A 60 0.67 12.39 -12.24
N GLU A 61 -0.46 11.82 -12.62
CA GLU A 61 -0.52 10.62 -13.45
C GLU A 61 0.38 10.68 -14.70
N PRO A 62 0.50 11.82 -15.42
CA PRO A 62 1.39 11.92 -16.59
C PRO A 62 2.88 11.68 -16.28
N THR A 63 3.30 11.81 -15.02
CA THR A 63 4.69 11.53 -14.58
C THR A 63 4.91 10.07 -14.19
N ALA A 64 3.88 9.22 -14.27
CA ALA A 64 3.98 7.84 -13.89
C ALA A 64 5.05 7.11 -14.69
N PHE A 65 5.89 6.38 -13.96
CA PHE A 65 6.88 5.48 -14.53
C PHE A 65 6.24 4.14 -14.85
N TYR A 66 6.50 3.65 -16.05
CA TYR A 66 6.12 2.31 -16.50
C TYR A 66 7.38 1.47 -16.72
N ASN A 67 7.45 0.28 -16.13
CA ASN A 67 8.59 -0.60 -16.32
C ASN A 67 8.70 -1.03 -17.79
N PRO A 68 9.80 -0.74 -18.51
CA PRO A 68 9.94 -1.12 -19.92
C PRO A 68 9.90 -2.63 -20.16
N ALA A 69 10.27 -3.44 -19.17
CA ALA A 69 10.22 -4.90 -19.26
C ALA A 69 8.78 -5.43 -19.27
N ASN A 70 7.81 -4.65 -18.76
CA ASN A 70 6.39 -4.99 -18.65
C ASN A 70 6.10 -6.33 -17.95
N GLN A 71 7.05 -6.83 -17.19
CA GLN A 71 6.95 -8.09 -16.46
C GLN A 71 7.77 -8.07 -15.18
N ALA A 72 7.39 -8.88 -14.22
CA ALA A 72 8.12 -9.12 -12.98
C ALA A 72 7.85 -10.53 -12.47
N ASN A 73 8.76 -11.08 -11.67
CA ASN A 73 8.48 -12.26 -10.86
C ASN A 73 7.90 -11.84 -9.51
N VAL A 74 7.42 -12.81 -8.73
CA VAL A 74 6.79 -12.56 -7.42
C VAL A 74 7.71 -11.90 -6.39
N HIS A 75 9.02 -11.99 -6.57
CA HIS A 75 10.02 -11.37 -5.68
C HIS A 75 10.48 -9.99 -6.16
N LEU A 76 10.00 -9.51 -7.31
CA LEU A 76 10.40 -8.25 -7.95
C LEU A 76 11.92 -8.12 -8.19
N ASN A 77 12.59 -9.25 -8.43
CA ASN A 77 14.03 -9.37 -8.64
C ASN A 77 14.36 -9.88 -10.04
N ASP A 78 15.65 -9.86 -10.37
CA ASP A 78 16.16 -10.51 -11.57
C ASP A 78 16.01 -12.04 -11.49
N ALA A 79 15.99 -12.68 -12.66
CA ALA A 79 16.05 -14.13 -12.75
C ALA A 79 17.36 -14.68 -12.14
N ASP A 80 17.27 -15.86 -11.56
CA ASP A 80 18.42 -16.58 -11.02
C ASP A 80 18.78 -17.74 -11.94
N PRO A 81 19.91 -17.65 -12.69
CA PRO A 81 20.31 -18.67 -13.67
C PRO A 81 20.70 -20.01 -13.02
N ASP A 82 20.98 -20.01 -11.72
CA ASP A 82 21.35 -21.22 -10.98
C ASP A 82 20.12 -22.03 -10.51
N LEU A 83 18.90 -21.47 -10.68
CA LEU A 83 17.66 -22.12 -10.32
C LEU A 83 16.91 -22.66 -11.56
N PRO A 84 16.07 -23.71 -11.40
CA PRO A 84 15.23 -24.22 -12.47
C PRO A 84 14.34 -23.15 -13.10
N ALA A 85 13.99 -23.33 -14.38
CA ALA A 85 13.16 -22.36 -15.11
C ALA A 85 11.74 -22.20 -14.54
N ASP A 86 11.23 -23.23 -13.87
CA ASP A 86 9.92 -23.24 -13.20
C ASP A 86 9.96 -22.74 -11.75
N HIS A 87 11.12 -22.40 -11.25
CA HIS A 87 11.26 -21.79 -9.91
C HIS A 87 10.58 -20.41 -9.86
N PRO A 88 9.88 -20.02 -8.76
CA PRO A 88 9.18 -18.74 -8.66
C PRO A 88 10.00 -17.51 -9.03
N ARG A 89 11.31 -17.50 -8.77
CA ARG A 89 12.22 -16.42 -9.18
C ARG A 89 12.40 -16.30 -10.70
N ASN A 90 12.17 -17.38 -11.43
CA ASN A 90 12.36 -17.45 -12.89
C ASN A 90 11.03 -17.40 -13.66
N ARG A 91 9.89 -17.33 -12.95
CA ARG A 91 8.56 -17.17 -13.54
C ARG A 91 8.19 -15.68 -13.54
N PHE A 92 8.05 -15.10 -14.73
CA PHE A 92 7.70 -13.71 -14.92
C PHE A 92 6.26 -13.57 -15.39
N PHE A 93 5.54 -12.61 -14.82
CA PHE A 93 4.15 -12.30 -15.11
C PHE A 93 4.03 -10.85 -15.58
N PRO A 94 2.94 -10.48 -16.29
CA PRO A 94 2.71 -9.11 -16.69
C PRO A 94 2.74 -8.15 -15.49
N ARG A 95 3.47 -7.04 -15.64
CA ARG A 95 3.48 -5.90 -14.73
C ARG A 95 3.46 -4.64 -15.57
N THR A 96 2.26 -4.23 -15.91
CA THR A 96 2.03 -3.14 -16.88
C THR A 96 1.45 -1.88 -16.24
N ASN A 97 1.16 -1.91 -14.93
CA ASN A 97 0.77 -0.73 -14.17
C ASN A 97 1.89 0.31 -14.16
N GLY A 98 1.52 1.58 -14.03
CA GLY A 98 2.44 2.67 -13.74
C GLY A 98 2.48 3.01 -12.27
N PHE A 99 3.48 3.78 -11.85
CA PHE A 99 3.51 4.37 -10.52
C PHE A 99 4.14 5.75 -10.53
N VAL A 100 3.49 6.69 -9.86
CA VAL A 100 4.03 8.02 -9.59
C VAL A 100 4.97 7.92 -8.41
N ARG A 101 6.24 8.29 -8.61
CA ARG A 101 7.30 8.13 -7.62
C ARG A 101 7.21 9.16 -6.50
N SER A 102 7.82 8.87 -5.37
CA SER A 102 7.90 9.78 -4.21
C SER A 102 8.45 11.16 -4.56
N THR A 103 9.37 11.23 -5.53
CA THR A 103 9.99 12.49 -5.96
C THR A 103 9.02 13.48 -6.62
N GLU A 104 7.84 13.04 -7.01
CA GLU A 104 6.78 13.89 -7.58
C GLU A 104 5.91 14.56 -6.49
N TRP A 105 6.16 14.27 -5.22
CA TRP A 105 5.39 14.74 -4.08
C TRP A 105 6.29 15.53 -3.12
N ASP A 106 5.84 16.69 -2.71
CA ASP A 106 6.53 17.54 -1.75
C ASP A 106 5.61 18.03 -0.63
N GLY A 107 6.14 18.78 0.29
CA GLY A 107 5.39 19.31 1.45
C GLY A 107 4.26 20.28 1.11
N THR A 108 4.07 20.63 -0.17
CA THR A 108 2.92 21.43 -0.63
C THR A 108 1.73 20.57 -1.04
N THR A 109 1.90 19.24 -1.16
CA THR A 109 0.85 18.31 -1.55
C THR A 109 0.10 17.76 -0.33
N HIS A 110 -1.18 17.46 -0.50
CA HIS A 110 -2.01 16.84 0.52
C HIS A 110 -1.49 15.45 0.88
N SER A 111 -1.15 14.66 -0.15
CA SER A 111 -0.66 13.28 0.01
C SER A 111 0.62 13.23 0.83
N LYS A 112 1.62 14.07 0.52
CA LYS A 112 2.89 14.09 1.26
C LYS A 112 2.71 14.59 2.70
N ARG A 113 1.89 15.63 2.89
CA ARG A 113 1.59 16.14 4.23
C ARG A 113 0.85 15.10 5.10
N LEU A 114 -0.08 14.34 4.50
CA LEU A 114 -0.75 13.25 5.20
C LEU A 114 0.24 12.13 5.56
N TYR A 115 1.11 11.75 4.62
CA TYR A 115 2.15 10.74 4.85
C TYR A 115 3.09 11.11 6.00
N ASP A 116 3.51 12.39 6.08
CA ASP A 116 4.44 12.89 7.11
C ASP A 116 3.73 13.21 8.44
N TRP A 117 2.41 13.10 8.51
CA TRP A 117 1.64 13.53 9.67
C TRP A 117 1.79 12.58 10.86
N ALA A 118 2.40 13.08 11.93
CA ALA A 118 2.72 12.30 13.11
C ALA A 118 1.51 11.57 13.73
N PRO A 119 0.30 12.20 13.88
CA PRO A 119 -0.84 11.50 14.43
C PRO A 119 -1.30 10.28 13.61
N LEU A 120 -1.18 10.32 12.29
CA LEU A 120 -1.45 9.14 11.45
C LEU A 120 -0.45 8.04 11.74
N LYS A 121 0.84 8.37 11.79
CA LYS A 121 1.91 7.41 12.11
C LYS A 121 1.70 6.78 13.50
N ASP A 122 1.36 7.59 14.50
CA ASP A 122 1.09 7.10 15.86
C ASP A 122 -0.11 6.16 15.92
N PHE A 123 -1.19 6.50 15.23
CA PHE A 123 -2.36 5.63 15.12
C PHE A 123 -2.02 4.30 14.45
N LEU A 124 -1.29 4.34 13.32
CA LEU A 124 -0.85 3.13 12.60
C LEU A 124 0.10 2.28 13.47
N ARG A 125 1.05 2.89 14.17
CA ARG A 125 1.90 2.19 15.13
C ARG A 125 1.07 1.44 16.18
N ASP A 126 0.06 2.10 16.74
CA ASP A 126 -0.81 1.49 17.73
C ASP A 126 -1.64 0.35 17.13
N CYS A 127 -2.17 0.51 15.92
CA CYS A 127 -2.88 -0.55 15.20
C CYS A 127 -2.00 -1.77 14.92
N LEU A 128 -0.74 -1.56 14.57
CA LEU A 128 0.24 -2.62 14.31
C LEU A 128 0.81 -3.25 15.59
N GLY A 129 0.51 -2.68 16.76
CA GLY A 129 1.01 -3.19 18.03
C GLY A 129 2.51 -3.06 18.20
N LYS A 130 3.13 -2.05 17.58
CA LYS A 130 4.57 -1.83 17.61
C LYS A 130 4.94 -0.76 18.63
N ASP A 131 6.12 -0.87 19.21
CA ASP A 131 6.68 0.18 20.07
C ASP A 131 7.09 1.40 19.25
N GLU A 132 7.64 1.17 18.04
CA GLU A 132 8.05 2.18 17.09
C GLU A 132 7.58 1.82 15.67
N LEU A 133 7.26 2.83 14.87
CA LEU A 133 6.97 2.70 13.44
C LEU A 133 7.89 3.66 12.69
N HIS A 134 8.78 3.10 11.87
CA HIS A 134 9.68 3.88 11.03
C HIS A 134 9.05 4.15 9.66
N ILE A 135 9.28 5.35 9.16
CA ILE A 135 8.94 5.67 7.78
C ILE A 135 9.98 5.01 6.87
N TYR A 136 9.52 4.40 5.77
CA TYR A 136 10.41 3.87 4.76
C TYR A 136 11.22 5.01 4.10
N GLU A 137 12.55 4.94 4.17
CA GLU A 137 13.42 6.07 3.81
C GLU A 137 13.86 6.12 2.34
N ASP A 138 13.46 5.15 1.52
CA ASP A 138 13.79 5.20 0.08
C ASP A 138 13.16 6.44 -0.56
N PRO A 139 13.97 7.38 -1.09
CA PRO A 139 13.47 8.65 -1.62
C PRO A 139 12.65 8.52 -2.90
N VAL A 140 12.66 7.34 -3.52
CA VAL A 140 11.95 7.08 -4.79
C VAL A 140 10.63 6.35 -4.55
N SER A 141 10.57 5.49 -3.52
CA SER A 141 9.45 4.55 -3.31
C SER A 141 8.80 4.61 -1.93
N ASN A 142 9.19 5.57 -1.07
CA ASN A 142 8.61 5.66 0.28
C ASN A 142 7.10 6.02 0.27
N MET A 143 6.62 6.70 -0.75
CA MET A 143 5.21 6.96 -1.02
C MET A 143 4.99 6.94 -2.53
N ILE A 144 4.21 6.01 -3.02
CA ILE A 144 3.92 5.88 -4.45
C ILE A 144 2.41 5.89 -4.70
N VAL A 145 2.01 6.36 -5.87
CA VAL A 145 0.64 6.17 -6.36
C VAL A 145 0.68 5.20 -7.53
N ASN A 146 0.03 4.05 -7.36
CA ASN A 146 -0.16 3.10 -8.44
C ASN A 146 -1.22 3.61 -9.41
N VAL A 147 -0.88 3.59 -10.69
CA VAL A 147 -1.76 3.95 -11.81
C VAL A 147 -2.05 2.69 -12.60
N GLN A 148 -3.32 2.32 -12.66
CA GLN A 148 -3.76 1.12 -13.37
C GLN A 148 -4.92 1.47 -14.29
N ARG A 149 -4.73 1.26 -15.59
CA ARG A 149 -5.70 1.55 -16.64
C ARG A 149 -6.31 0.25 -17.15
N THR A 150 -7.41 0.34 -17.90
CA THR A 150 -8.06 -0.81 -18.53
C THR A 150 -7.05 -1.70 -19.25
N GLY A 151 -7.04 -2.98 -18.92
CA GLY A 151 -6.16 -3.99 -19.51
C GLY A 151 -4.73 -4.01 -18.94
N GLN A 152 -4.44 -3.18 -17.93
CA GLN A 152 -3.18 -3.27 -17.21
C GLN A 152 -3.29 -4.23 -16.04
N GLU A 153 -2.15 -4.85 -15.70
CA GLU A 153 -2.04 -5.86 -14.65
C GLU A 153 -0.88 -5.55 -13.70
N PHE A 154 -1.09 -5.88 -12.45
CA PHE A 154 -0.05 -5.97 -11.44
C PHE A 154 -0.27 -7.30 -10.69
N ASN A 155 0.41 -8.32 -11.16
CA ASN A 155 0.26 -9.68 -10.68
C ASN A 155 0.82 -9.91 -9.27
N TRP A 156 0.68 -11.14 -8.78
CA TRP A 156 1.17 -11.57 -7.48
C TRP A 156 2.63 -11.16 -7.25
N HIS A 157 2.89 -10.58 -6.10
CA HIS A 157 4.23 -10.18 -5.67
C HIS A 157 4.28 -10.10 -4.15
N PHE A 158 5.47 -10.17 -3.63
CA PHE A 158 5.73 -9.87 -2.23
C PHE A 158 6.15 -8.41 -2.09
N ASP A 159 5.52 -7.70 -1.18
CA ASP A 159 6.01 -6.39 -0.76
C ASP A 159 7.34 -6.54 -0.03
N THR A 160 8.22 -5.55 -0.17
CA THR A 160 9.55 -5.55 0.45
C THR A 160 9.54 -4.98 1.87
N ASN A 161 8.42 -4.40 2.28
CA ASN A 161 8.23 -3.80 3.60
C ASN A 161 7.54 -4.79 4.55
N GLU A 162 7.76 -4.63 5.85
CA GLU A 162 7.06 -5.43 6.87
C GLU A 162 5.54 -5.13 6.87
N PHE A 163 5.18 -3.86 6.61
CA PHE A 163 3.79 -3.42 6.52
C PHE A 163 3.60 -2.52 5.31
N THR A 164 2.50 -2.72 4.60
CA THR A 164 2.08 -1.86 3.49
C THR A 164 0.71 -1.25 3.82
N ILE A 165 0.59 0.05 3.64
CA ILE A 165 -0.66 0.78 3.82
C ILE A 165 -1.10 1.30 2.47
N THR A 166 -2.28 0.91 2.03
CA THR A 166 -2.84 1.31 0.76
C THR A 166 -4.08 2.18 0.94
N MET A 167 -4.26 3.17 0.08
CA MET A 167 -5.46 4.00 0.01
C MET A 167 -6.06 3.91 -1.39
N LEU A 168 -7.32 3.48 -1.49
CA LEU A 168 -8.03 3.45 -2.75
C LEU A 168 -8.57 4.86 -3.06
N LEU A 169 -7.93 5.56 -3.99
CA LEU A 169 -8.32 6.92 -4.39
C LEU A 169 -9.38 6.91 -5.49
N GLN A 170 -9.35 5.90 -6.36
CA GLN A 170 -10.30 5.73 -7.46
C GLN A 170 -10.53 4.25 -7.71
N PRO A 171 -11.74 3.72 -7.46
CA PRO A 171 -12.08 2.34 -7.83
C PRO A 171 -12.16 2.19 -9.36
N ALA A 172 -11.94 0.98 -9.83
CA ALA A 172 -12.27 0.60 -11.20
C ALA A 172 -13.79 0.46 -11.37
N ASP A 173 -14.29 0.67 -12.59
CA ASP A 173 -15.70 0.42 -12.92
C ASP A 173 -15.99 -1.09 -12.93
N GLU A 174 -15.04 -1.90 -13.41
CA GLU A 174 -15.08 -3.36 -13.42
C GLU A 174 -13.68 -3.95 -13.18
N GLY A 175 -13.58 -5.05 -12.46
CA GLY A 175 -12.32 -5.71 -12.13
C GLY A 175 -11.49 -4.91 -11.12
N GLY A 176 -10.17 -5.04 -11.19
CA GLY A 176 -9.24 -4.34 -10.31
C GLY A 176 -9.37 -4.72 -8.84
N VAL A 177 -9.76 -5.97 -8.57
CA VAL A 177 -9.89 -6.50 -7.22
C VAL A 177 -8.50 -6.62 -6.60
N PHE A 178 -8.37 -6.15 -5.36
CA PHE A 178 -7.17 -6.39 -4.57
C PHE A 178 -7.27 -7.77 -3.93
N GLU A 179 -6.31 -8.62 -4.25
CA GLU A 179 -6.22 -9.99 -3.73
C GLU A 179 -4.95 -10.12 -2.88
N TYR A 180 -5.02 -10.89 -1.81
CA TYR A 180 -3.88 -11.13 -0.94
C TYR A 180 -3.96 -12.53 -0.32
N VAL A 181 -2.81 -13.09 0.03
CA VAL A 181 -2.68 -14.35 0.76
C VAL A 181 -1.80 -14.10 1.97
N PRO A 182 -2.37 -14.16 3.19
CA PRO A 182 -1.60 -13.96 4.41
C PRO A 182 -0.69 -15.16 4.68
N ASP A 183 0.41 -14.93 5.37
CA ASP A 183 1.31 -15.94 5.92
C ASP A 183 1.79 -17.02 4.94
N LEU A 184 1.84 -16.69 3.63
CA LEU A 184 2.25 -17.64 2.58
C LEU A 184 3.70 -18.08 2.76
N ARG A 185 4.56 -17.22 3.30
CA ARG A 185 5.96 -17.49 3.60
C ARG A 185 6.36 -16.97 4.98
N SER A 186 7.49 -17.45 5.47
CA SER A 186 8.09 -16.97 6.72
C SER A 186 9.60 -16.72 6.53
N PRO A 187 10.28 -16.05 7.48
CA PRO A 187 11.73 -15.91 7.44
C PRO A 187 12.50 -17.24 7.44
N ALA A 188 11.86 -18.33 7.87
CA ALA A 188 12.47 -19.67 7.92
C ALA A 188 12.12 -20.54 6.71
N ASP A 189 11.06 -20.20 5.95
CA ASP A 189 10.57 -21.00 4.83
C ASP A 189 9.93 -20.11 3.76
N GLU A 190 10.53 -20.05 2.59
CA GLU A 190 10.03 -19.31 1.41
C GLU A 190 8.81 -19.98 0.75
N ASN A 191 8.49 -21.22 1.13
CA ASN A 191 7.32 -21.97 0.66
C ASN A 191 7.15 -21.91 -0.87
N HIS A 192 8.21 -22.23 -1.62
CA HIS A 192 8.21 -22.12 -3.09
C HIS A 192 7.09 -22.92 -3.76
N ASP A 193 6.71 -24.05 -3.18
CA ASP A 193 5.58 -24.86 -3.70
C ASP A 193 4.25 -24.13 -3.56
N GLY A 194 3.98 -23.50 -2.41
CA GLY A 194 2.80 -22.69 -2.19
C GLY A 194 2.74 -21.46 -3.09
N VAL A 195 3.90 -20.79 -3.27
CA VAL A 195 4.02 -19.66 -4.21
C VAL A 195 3.78 -20.08 -5.66
N THR A 196 4.19 -21.28 -6.03
CA THR A 196 3.99 -21.80 -7.39
C THR A 196 2.54 -22.16 -7.66
N ALA A 197 1.77 -22.47 -6.61
CA ALA A 197 0.36 -22.88 -6.70
C ALA A 197 -0.63 -21.69 -6.84
N LEU A 198 -0.17 -20.44 -6.63
CA LEU A 198 -0.95 -19.22 -6.87
C LEU A 198 -1.05 -18.92 -8.37
#